data_949aa8ad1daf44e87a098c0a11097090
#
_entry.id   949aa8ad1daf44e87a098c0a11097090
#
_cell.length_a   1.000
_cell.length_b   1.000
_cell.length_c   1.000
_cell.angle_alpha   90.00
_cell.angle_beta   90.00
_cell.angle_gamma   90.00
#
_symmetry.space_group_name_H-M   'P 1'
#
loop_
_entity.id
_entity.type
_entity.pdbx_description
1 polymer ?
#
loop_
_entity_poly.entity_id
_entity_poly.type
_entity_poly.pdbx_seq_one_letter_code
_entity_poly.pdbx_strand_id
1 'polypeptide(L)'
;MKRIDVSKFQRDSSFYGQVDLLLTVKSFDLQAIRKRYLESKKNKRSGSTQRRKPALGGVVSLSLNKGKLFNDEVLSQLKEPRGIDFLNNKLAVSSEEKVFVLTDEVQTLENDYFSYIHTVSFSPFDDNRLMVSSSGFDCIFEYNLKESNLIWEWFAWENGFDRGKDPITHSDVLLTRHKDQAKMWQQEGKSFLLIDNPKTQSLPTAQRSAFINSVAYHMDNENLILATFFHAGKMMQINKKDNSVLTVIESMQHPHGGKQSDTISLATSTNSGEIVLIKDSVEYRYYTNELEGKPSELGEMEWLQNSILVDDFIITIDSNRTSFLIFSPDKGLYDLIPYNMDWAIQDMVCGTLTQEQKVLLQETSLSNG
;
A
#
# COMPACT_ATOMS: atom_id res chain seq x y z
N MET A 1 20.92 -5.11 13.21
CA MET A 1 19.95 -3.99 13.14
C MET A 1 20.62 -2.70 13.62
N LYS A 2 20.49 -1.62 12.86
CA LYS A 2 20.95 -0.27 13.23
C LYS A 2 19.75 0.67 13.27
N ARG A 3 19.61 1.47 14.35
CA ARG A 3 18.55 2.48 14.47
C ARG A 3 19.15 3.87 14.32
N ILE A 4 18.58 4.68 13.45
CA ILE A 4 19.11 5.98 13.04
C ILE A 4 17.98 7.01 13.13
N ASP A 5 18.24 8.10 13.83
CA ASP A 5 17.31 9.21 14.00
C ASP A 5 17.50 10.19 12.83
N VAL A 6 16.46 10.30 11.97
CA VAL A 6 16.49 11.21 10.83
C VAL A 6 16.54 12.67 11.27
N SER A 7 16.03 13.03 12.45
CA SER A 7 16.11 14.39 12.99
C SER A 7 17.54 14.86 13.30
N LYS A 8 18.50 13.93 13.37
CA LYS A 8 19.94 14.22 13.53
C LYS A 8 20.66 14.49 12.23
N PHE A 9 20.00 14.25 11.09
CA PHE A 9 20.55 14.62 9.80
C PHE A 9 20.51 16.15 9.63
N GLN A 10 21.35 16.65 8.73
CA GLN A 10 21.31 18.07 8.39
C GLN A 10 20.14 18.33 7.42
N ARG A 11 19.33 19.33 7.70
CA ARG A 11 18.30 19.77 6.74
C ARG A 11 18.94 20.53 5.61
N ASP A 12 18.82 19.98 4.39
CA ASP A 12 19.36 20.56 3.14
C ASP A 12 18.55 20.00 1.97
N SER A 13 18.15 20.83 1.04
CA SER A 13 17.42 20.42 -0.16
C SER A 13 18.29 20.25 -1.40
N SER A 14 19.60 20.48 -1.30
CA SER A 14 20.51 20.50 -2.46
C SER A 14 20.96 19.11 -2.92
N PHE A 15 20.71 18.07 -2.12
CA PHE A 15 21.23 16.72 -2.38
C PHE A 15 20.44 15.93 -3.43
N TYR A 16 19.28 16.39 -3.84
CA TYR A 16 18.45 15.76 -4.88
C TYR A 16 18.08 16.76 -5.97
N GLY A 17 17.83 16.24 -7.18
CA GLY A 17 17.37 16.99 -8.34
C GLY A 17 15.85 17.02 -8.47
N GLN A 18 15.38 17.20 -9.71
CA GLN A 18 13.96 17.08 -10.01
C GLN A 18 13.53 15.61 -9.95
N VAL A 19 12.40 15.37 -9.31
CA VAL A 19 11.70 14.09 -9.29
C VAL A 19 10.25 14.32 -9.66
N ASP A 20 9.79 13.65 -10.71
CA ASP A 20 8.40 13.69 -11.16
C ASP A 20 7.67 12.47 -10.57
N LEU A 21 6.56 12.73 -9.89
CA LEU A 21 5.80 11.73 -9.16
C LEU A 21 4.36 11.61 -9.68
N LEU A 22 3.88 10.39 -9.72
CA LEU A 22 2.47 10.06 -9.82
C LEU A 22 2.01 9.51 -8.48
N LEU A 23 0.87 9.98 -7.99
CA LEU A 23 0.36 9.67 -6.66
C LEU A 23 -1.07 9.14 -6.73
N THR A 24 -1.43 8.27 -5.79
CA THR A 24 -2.82 8.03 -5.42
C THR A 24 -3.18 8.80 -4.16
N VAL A 25 -4.18 9.64 -4.27
CA VAL A 25 -4.81 10.33 -3.15
C VAL A 25 -6.11 9.60 -2.85
N LYS A 26 -6.14 8.77 -1.81
CA LYS A 26 -7.32 7.94 -1.48
C LYS A 26 -8.52 8.76 -1.03
N SER A 27 -8.30 9.99 -0.60
CA SER A 27 -9.35 10.93 -0.20
C SER A 27 -8.81 12.35 -0.24
N PHE A 28 -9.61 13.27 -0.73
CA PHE A 28 -9.35 14.72 -0.63
C PHE A 28 -9.88 15.31 0.69
N ASP A 29 -10.01 14.49 1.73
CA ASP A 29 -10.38 14.88 3.10
C ASP A 29 -9.53 14.10 4.11
N LEU A 30 -8.28 14.51 4.26
CA LEU A 30 -7.33 13.91 5.22
C LEU A 30 -7.84 14.05 6.66
N GLN A 31 -8.53 15.13 7.00
CA GLN A 31 -9.01 15.37 8.36
C GLN A 31 -10.07 14.33 8.76
N ALA A 32 -11.00 13.97 7.86
CA ALA A 32 -11.95 12.89 8.13
C ALA A 32 -11.24 11.54 8.34
N ILE A 33 -10.15 11.29 7.61
CA ILE A 33 -9.32 10.08 7.79
C ILE A 33 -8.62 10.10 9.17
N ARG A 34 -7.99 11.22 9.56
CA ARG A 34 -7.34 11.40 10.86
C ARG A 34 -8.31 11.19 12.02
N LYS A 35 -9.50 11.80 11.94
CA LYS A 35 -10.55 11.64 12.95
C LYS A 35 -10.91 10.17 13.15
N ARG A 36 -11.19 9.44 12.09
CA ARG A 36 -11.52 7.99 12.16
C ARG A 36 -10.38 7.16 12.74
N TYR A 37 -9.14 7.49 12.39
CA TYR A 37 -7.97 6.80 12.91
C TYR A 37 -7.82 7.01 14.43
N LEU A 38 -7.97 8.25 14.91
CA LEU A 38 -7.95 8.57 16.35
C LEU A 38 -9.08 7.86 17.09
N GLU A 39 -10.29 7.79 16.51
CA GLU A 39 -11.43 7.05 17.08
C GLU A 39 -11.12 5.54 17.18
N SER A 40 -10.52 4.95 16.16
CA SER A 40 -10.13 3.53 16.19
C SER A 40 -9.10 3.27 17.28
N LYS A 41 -8.10 4.15 17.44
CA LYS A 41 -7.09 4.07 18.50
C LYS A 41 -7.71 4.19 19.88
N LYS A 42 -8.60 5.17 20.09
CA LYS A 42 -9.35 5.34 21.34
C LYS A 42 -10.13 4.08 21.73
N ASN A 43 -10.67 3.38 20.74
CA ASN A 43 -11.41 2.14 20.93
C ASN A 43 -10.48 0.88 20.95
N LYS A 44 -9.16 1.04 21.03
CA LYS A 44 -8.15 -0.04 21.07
C LYS A 44 -8.29 -1.08 19.94
N ARG A 45 -8.59 -0.65 18.74
CA ARG A 45 -8.76 -1.53 17.57
C ARG A 45 -7.98 -1.02 16.36
N SER A 46 -7.63 -1.94 15.46
CA SER A 46 -6.92 -1.63 14.22
C SER A 46 -7.92 -1.51 13.07
N GLY A 47 -8.47 -0.30 12.88
CA GLY A 47 -9.34 0.02 11.76
C GLY A 47 -10.84 -0.11 12.04
N SER A 48 -11.64 -0.05 10.96
CA SER A 48 -13.11 -0.05 11.04
C SER A 48 -13.67 -1.45 11.29
N THR A 49 -14.79 -1.51 12.02
CA THR A 49 -15.56 -2.73 12.29
C THR A 49 -16.68 -2.97 11.27
N GLN A 50 -16.90 -2.02 10.38
CA GLN A 50 -17.90 -2.11 9.33
C GLN A 50 -17.29 -1.67 8.00
N ARG A 51 -17.80 -2.23 6.90
CA ARG A 51 -17.47 -1.72 5.56
C ARG A 51 -17.98 -0.28 5.45
N ARG A 52 -17.12 0.61 5.04
CA ARG A 52 -17.45 2.03 4.87
C ARG A 52 -17.70 2.35 3.39
N LYS A 53 -18.43 3.42 3.15
CA LYS A 53 -18.56 3.97 1.80
C LYS A 53 -17.18 4.47 1.34
N PRO A 54 -16.72 4.09 0.13
CA PRO A 54 -15.49 4.62 -0.44
C PRO A 54 -15.49 6.15 -0.51
N ALA A 55 -14.36 6.77 -0.21
CA ALA A 55 -14.18 8.20 -0.37
C ALA A 55 -13.89 8.56 -1.83
N LEU A 56 -14.16 9.79 -2.22
CA LEU A 56 -13.67 10.34 -3.47
C LEU A 56 -12.19 10.71 -3.31
N GLY A 57 -11.37 10.18 -4.17
CA GLY A 57 -9.95 10.46 -4.28
C GLY A 57 -9.56 10.69 -5.74
N GLY A 58 -8.29 10.51 -6.07
CA GLY A 58 -7.83 10.70 -7.44
C GLY A 58 -6.38 10.30 -7.67
N VAL A 59 -5.97 10.42 -8.91
CA VAL A 59 -4.56 10.37 -9.32
C VAL A 59 -4.05 11.78 -9.49
N VAL A 60 -2.88 12.05 -8.94
CA VAL A 60 -2.22 13.36 -8.97
C VAL A 60 -0.83 13.21 -9.56
N SER A 61 -0.44 14.11 -10.43
CA SER A 61 0.97 14.33 -10.83
C SER A 61 1.54 15.54 -10.14
N LEU A 62 2.81 15.50 -9.80
CA LEU A 62 3.55 16.64 -9.28
C LEU A 62 5.05 16.46 -9.51
N SER A 63 5.80 17.55 -9.34
CA SER A 63 7.27 17.54 -9.38
C SER A 63 7.84 18.08 -8.06
N LEU A 64 8.89 17.43 -7.59
CA LEU A 64 9.71 17.88 -6.46
C LEU A 64 11.07 18.35 -6.99
N ASN A 65 11.58 19.47 -6.50
CA ASN A 65 12.95 19.89 -6.81
C ASN A 65 13.48 20.84 -5.73
N LYS A 66 14.58 20.47 -5.09
CA LYS A 66 15.33 21.31 -4.15
C LYS A 66 14.44 22.08 -3.16
N GLY A 67 13.65 21.36 -2.38
CA GLY A 67 12.80 21.93 -1.34
C GLY A 67 11.46 22.49 -1.81
N LYS A 68 11.10 22.33 -3.07
CA LYS A 68 9.85 22.86 -3.62
C LYS A 68 9.03 21.78 -4.30
N LEU A 69 7.72 21.89 -4.14
CA LEU A 69 6.71 21.17 -4.88
C LEU A 69 6.10 22.11 -5.92
N PHE A 70 5.91 21.64 -7.15
CA PHE A 70 5.35 22.40 -8.25
C PHE A 70 4.64 21.50 -9.27
N ASN A 71 3.88 22.11 -10.17
CA ASN A 71 3.14 21.42 -11.23
C ASN A 71 2.18 20.34 -10.70
N ASP A 72 1.57 20.56 -9.53
CA ASP A 72 0.57 19.65 -9.00
C ASP A 72 -0.72 19.75 -9.81
N GLU A 73 -1.16 18.59 -10.32
CA GLU A 73 -2.35 18.46 -11.16
C GLU A 73 -3.14 17.23 -10.76
N VAL A 74 -4.44 17.38 -10.49
CA VAL A 74 -5.36 16.25 -10.33
C VAL A 74 -5.73 15.72 -11.71
N LEU A 75 -5.22 14.55 -12.08
CA LEU A 75 -5.38 13.95 -13.40
C LEU A 75 -6.72 13.22 -13.54
N SER A 76 -7.22 12.61 -12.49
CA SER A 76 -8.51 11.92 -12.49
C SER A 76 -9.09 11.82 -11.09
N GLN A 77 -10.42 11.62 -11.00
CA GLN A 77 -11.12 11.35 -9.75
C GLN A 77 -11.63 9.91 -9.74
N LEU A 78 -11.29 9.15 -8.71
CA LEU A 78 -11.60 7.73 -8.57
C LEU A 78 -12.14 7.42 -7.17
N LYS A 79 -12.88 6.31 -7.04
CA LYS A 79 -13.34 5.80 -5.74
C LYS A 79 -12.15 5.21 -4.97
N GLU A 80 -11.68 5.94 -3.97
CA GLU A 80 -10.67 5.54 -3.00
C GLU A 80 -9.43 4.84 -3.62
N PRO A 81 -8.74 5.46 -4.61
CA PRO A 81 -7.56 4.88 -5.23
C PRO A 81 -6.45 4.73 -4.21
N ARG A 82 -5.75 3.59 -4.22
CA ARG A 82 -4.66 3.34 -3.28
C ARG A 82 -3.36 2.91 -3.96
N GLY A 83 -3.41 1.90 -4.81
CA GLY A 83 -2.23 1.38 -5.50
C GLY A 83 -1.97 2.09 -6.81
N ILE A 84 -0.71 2.37 -7.10
CA ILE A 84 -0.24 2.91 -8.37
C ILE A 84 1.11 2.28 -8.70
N ASP A 85 1.33 1.95 -9.97
CA ASP A 85 2.64 1.57 -10.48
C ASP A 85 2.83 2.07 -11.91
N PHE A 86 4.07 2.37 -12.27
CA PHE A 86 4.42 2.91 -13.58
C PHE A 86 5.70 2.25 -14.08
N LEU A 87 5.60 1.51 -15.16
CA LEU A 87 6.71 0.79 -15.76
C LEU A 87 6.61 0.81 -17.29
N ASN A 88 7.72 1.13 -17.99
CA ASN A 88 7.80 1.10 -19.45
C ASN A 88 6.64 1.87 -20.13
N ASN A 89 6.35 3.09 -19.65
CA ASN A 89 5.24 3.93 -20.11
C ASN A 89 3.84 3.30 -19.95
N LYS A 90 3.68 2.28 -19.11
CA LYS A 90 2.39 1.74 -18.70
C LYS A 90 2.07 2.22 -17.30
N LEU A 91 0.83 2.64 -17.08
CA LEU A 91 0.35 3.02 -15.76
C LEU A 91 -0.69 1.99 -15.28
N ALA A 92 -0.54 1.49 -14.07
CA ALA A 92 -1.59 0.75 -13.38
C ALA A 92 -2.07 1.55 -12.17
N VAL A 93 -3.39 1.70 -12.03
CA VAL A 93 -4.01 2.40 -10.89
C VAL A 93 -5.17 1.58 -10.36
N SER A 94 -5.23 1.37 -9.05
CA SER A 94 -6.40 0.77 -8.41
C SER A 94 -7.44 1.83 -8.03
N SER A 95 -8.71 1.50 -8.18
CA SER A 95 -9.80 2.07 -7.40
C SER A 95 -10.19 1.11 -6.28
N GLU A 96 -11.32 1.33 -5.60
CA GLU A 96 -11.77 0.45 -4.52
C GLU A 96 -11.94 -1.02 -4.95
N GLU A 97 -12.50 -1.25 -6.16
CA GLU A 97 -12.93 -2.58 -6.64
C GLU A 97 -12.49 -2.86 -8.09
N LYS A 98 -11.67 -2.02 -8.70
CA LYS A 98 -11.19 -2.15 -10.08
C LYS A 98 -9.74 -1.73 -10.21
N VAL A 99 -9.07 -2.28 -11.21
CA VAL A 99 -7.74 -1.80 -11.62
C VAL A 99 -7.82 -1.33 -13.06
N PHE A 100 -7.32 -0.14 -13.31
CA PHE A 100 -7.15 0.44 -14.64
C PHE A 100 -5.68 0.32 -15.06
N VAL A 101 -5.46 -0.24 -16.23
CA VAL A 101 -4.14 -0.31 -16.85
C VAL A 101 -4.17 0.51 -18.12
N LEU A 102 -3.34 1.54 -18.16
CA LEU A 102 -3.22 2.48 -19.27
C LEU A 102 -1.96 2.15 -20.07
N THR A 103 -2.17 1.94 -21.34
CA THR A 103 -1.16 1.83 -22.40
C THR A 103 -1.53 2.82 -23.49
N ASP A 104 -1.74 2.36 -24.72
CA ASP A 104 -2.38 3.16 -25.80
C ASP A 104 -3.92 3.18 -25.67
N GLU A 105 -4.46 2.34 -24.78
CA GLU A 105 -5.88 2.24 -24.42
C GLU A 105 -6.02 1.94 -22.93
N VAL A 106 -7.25 1.98 -22.42
CA VAL A 106 -7.57 1.61 -21.03
C VAL A 106 -8.09 0.19 -20.95
N GLN A 107 -7.33 -0.68 -20.29
CA GLN A 107 -7.80 -2.00 -19.88
C GLN A 107 -8.32 -1.94 -18.46
N THR A 108 -9.50 -2.50 -18.20
CA THR A 108 -10.07 -2.61 -16.85
C THR A 108 -10.01 -4.06 -16.38
N LEU A 109 -9.38 -4.30 -15.22
CA LEU A 109 -9.41 -5.60 -14.55
C LEU A 109 -10.47 -5.57 -13.46
N GLU A 110 -11.28 -6.62 -13.43
CA GLU A 110 -12.33 -6.87 -12.44
C GLU A 110 -12.21 -8.29 -11.88
N ASN A 111 -12.54 -8.45 -10.60
CA ASN A 111 -12.61 -9.75 -9.94
C ASN A 111 -13.63 -9.66 -8.80
N ASP A 112 -14.38 -10.74 -8.56
CA ASP A 112 -15.37 -10.76 -7.47
C ASP A 112 -14.75 -10.53 -6.09
N TYR A 113 -13.45 -10.88 -5.91
CA TYR A 113 -12.69 -10.63 -4.70
C TYR A 113 -11.91 -9.31 -4.70
N PHE A 114 -12.17 -8.41 -5.62
CA PHE A 114 -11.60 -7.06 -5.57
C PHE A 114 -12.36 -6.20 -4.56
N SER A 115 -11.67 -5.80 -3.50
CA SER A 115 -12.17 -4.86 -2.50
C SER A 115 -11.01 -4.28 -1.70
N TYR A 116 -11.02 -2.98 -1.45
CA TYR A 116 -9.89 -2.30 -0.81
C TYR A 116 -8.55 -2.66 -1.48
N ILE A 117 -8.47 -2.58 -2.80
CA ILE A 117 -7.23 -2.85 -3.53
C ILE A 117 -6.18 -1.85 -3.06
N HIS A 118 -5.10 -2.34 -2.42
CA HIS A 118 -4.08 -1.47 -1.82
C HIS A 118 -2.90 -1.19 -2.71
N THR A 119 -2.41 -2.20 -3.44
CA THR A 119 -1.28 -2.02 -4.35
C THR A 119 -1.50 -2.77 -5.63
N VAL A 120 -0.87 -2.26 -6.67
CA VAL A 120 -0.65 -2.90 -7.95
C VAL A 120 0.85 -2.86 -8.23
N SER A 121 1.39 -3.86 -8.94
CA SER A 121 2.81 -3.89 -9.28
C SER A 121 3.01 -4.59 -10.61
N PHE A 122 3.65 -3.93 -11.56
CA PHE A 122 4.11 -4.57 -12.80
C PHE A 122 5.26 -5.53 -12.52
N SER A 123 5.33 -6.61 -13.28
CA SER A 123 6.45 -7.52 -13.21
C SER A 123 7.69 -6.91 -13.89
N PRO A 124 8.87 -6.96 -13.24
CA PRO A 124 10.11 -6.56 -13.87
C PRO A 124 10.61 -7.58 -14.91
N PHE A 125 10.01 -8.78 -14.95
CA PHE A 125 10.41 -9.89 -15.86
C PHE A 125 9.56 -9.95 -17.12
N ASP A 126 8.29 -9.51 -17.04
CA ASP A 126 7.33 -9.52 -18.15
C ASP A 126 6.33 -8.38 -17.92
N ASP A 127 6.42 -7.34 -18.70
CA ASP A 127 5.60 -6.13 -18.58
C ASP A 127 4.12 -6.33 -18.96
N ASN A 128 3.74 -7.55 -19.35
CA ASN A 128 2.35 -7.99 -19.49
C ASN A 128 1.81 -8.69 -18.24
N ARG A 129 2.56 -8.71 -17.13
CA ARG A 129 2.10 -9.25 -15.86
C ARG A 129 1.90 -8.15 -14.83
N LEU A 130 0.78 -8.21 -14.14
CA LEU A 130 0.42 -7.29 -13.08
C LEU A 130 -0.02 -8.05 -11.83
N MET A 131 0.57 -7.70 -10.70
CA MET A 131 0.17 -8.17 -9.38
C MET A 131 -0.79 -7.17 -8.74
N VAL A 132 -1.80 -7.69 -8.03
CA VAL A 132 -2.83 -6.89 -7.36
C VAL A 132 -3.03 -7.43 -5.94
N SER A 133 -2.94 -6.57 -4.90
CA SER A 133 -3.33 -6.93 -3.53
C SER A 133 -4.76 -6.46 -3.25
N SER A 134 -5.66 -7.38 -2.92
CA SER A 134 -7.03 -7.09 -2.49
C SER A 134 -7.18 -7.32 -0.99
N SER A 135 -6.98 -6.26 -0.22
CA SER A 135 -6.95 -6.34 1.24
C SER A 135 -8.31 -6.64 1.86
N GLY A 136 -9.42 -6.38 1.14
CA GLY A 136 -10.77 -6.69 1.60
C GLY A 136 -11.03 -8.17 1.80
N PHE A 137 -10.18 -9.02 1.21
CA PHE A 137 -10.26 -10.48 1.32
C PHE A 137 -8.92 -11.13 1.65
N ASP A 138 -7.91 -10.35 2.01
CA ASP A 138 -6.56 -10.87 2.32
C ASP A 138 -6.01 -11.75 1.19
N CYS A 139 -6.09 -11.28 -0.06
CA CYS A 139 -5.68 -12.06 -1.21
C CYS A 139 -4.82 -11.25 -2.20
N ILE A 140 -4.09 -11.99 -3.02
CA ILE A 140 -3.20 -11.49 -4.05
C ILE A 140 -3.56 -12.18 -5.36
N PHE A 141 -3.55 -11.43 -6.45
CA PHE A 141 -3.82 -11.91 -7.80
C PHE A 141 -2.71 -11.51 -8.75
N GLU A 142 -2.36 -12.37 -9.70
CA GLU A 142 -1.47 -12.06 -10.82
C GLU A 142 -2.22 -12.24 -12.12
N TYR A 143 -2.20 -11.22 -12.95
CA TYR A 143 -2.87 -11.19 -14.26
C TYR A 143 -1.86 -11.18 -15.40
N ASN A 144 -2.21 -11.87 -16.49
CA ASN A 144 -1.64 -11.65 -17.81
C ASN A 144 -2.49 -10.59 -18.52
N LEU A 145 -1.91 -9.42 -18.75
CA LEU A 145 -2.60 -8.25 -19.33
C LEU A 145 -2.92 -8.47 -20.80
N LYS A 146 -2.03 -9.14 -21.55
CA LYS A 146 -2.23 -9.43 -22.98
C LYS A 146 -3.44 -10.34 -23.21
N GLU A 147 -3.63 -11.33 -22.35
CA GLU A 147 -4.73 -12.30 -22.44
C GLU A 147 -5.92 -11.91 -21.58
N SER A 148 -5.80 -10.84 -20.77
CA SER A 148 -6.83 -10.36 -19.82
C SER A 148 -7.31 -11.46 -18.86
N ASN A 149 -6.42 -12.39 -18.46
CA ASN A 149 -6.77 -13.51 -17.61
C ASN A 149 -5.98 -13.56 -16.32
N LEU A 150 -6.60 -14.14 -15.29
CA LEU A 150 -5.96 -14.47 -14.02
C LEU A 150 -5.04 -15.67 -14.23
N ILE A 151 -3.76 -15.56 -13.82
CA ILE A 151 -2.77 -16.63 -13.95
C ILE A 151 -2.33 -17.22 -12.62
N TRP A 152 -2.50 -16.49 -11.51
CA TRP A 152 -2.21 -16.97 -10.18
C TRP A 152 -3.04 -16.22 -9.15
N GLU A 153 -3.46 -16.93 -8.08
CA GLU A 153 -4.15 -16.35 -6.93
C GLU A 153 -3.62 -16.94 -5.61
N TRP A 154 -3.66 -16.14 -4.55
CA TRP A 154 -3.27 -16.56 -3.23
C TRP A 154 -4.15 -15.90 -2.18
N PHE A 155 -4.75 -16.71 -1.29
CA PHE A 155 -5.56 -16.25 -0.18
C PHE A 155 -4.82 -16.55 1.13
N ALA A 156 -4.63 -15.53 1.97
CA ALA A 156 -3.94 -15.70 3.26
C ALA A 156 -4.60 -16.77 4.13
N TRP A 157 -5.92 -16.80 4.17
CA TRP A 157 -6.73 -17.75 4.95
C TRP A 157 -6.65 -19.20 4.47
N GLU A 158 -6.18 -19.46 3.27
CA GLU A 158 -5.91 -20.81 2.75
C GLU A 158 -4.44 -21.22 2.96
N ASN A 159 -3.60 -20.28 3.43
CA ASN A 159 -2.16 -20.47 3.55
C ASN A 159 -1.64 -20.16 4.98
N GLY A 160 -2.38 -20.58 6.00
CA GLY A 160 -1.97 -20.50 7.40
C GLY A 160 -2.34 -19.22 8.15
N PHE A 161 -3.05 -18.28 7.50
CA PHE A 161 -3.56 -17.06 8.13
C PHE A 161 -5.10 -17.09 8.15
N ASP A 162 -5.67 -18.18 8.63
CA ASP A 162 -7.12 -18.48 8.58
C ASP A 162 -7.96 -17.80 9.67
N ARG A 163 -7.33 -17.07 10.61
CA ARG A 163 -7.98 -16.47 11.77
C ARG A 163 -8.13 -14.97 11.64
N GLY A 164 -9.30 -14.54 11.24
CA GLY A 164 -9.75 -13.17 11.43
C GLY A 164 -10.23 -12.91 12.85
N LYS A 165 -10.68 -11.71 13.14
CA LYS A 165 -11.22 -11.31 14.43
C LYS A 165 -12.68 -10.90 14.30
N ASP A 166 -13.52 -11.33 15.21
CA ASP A 166 -14.82 -10.70 15.37
C ASP A 166 -14.61 -9.24 15.81
N PRO A 167 -15.16 -8.26 15.09
CA PRO A 167 -14.86 -6.86 15.34
C PRO A 167 -15.49 -6.31 16.63
N ILE A 168 -16.37 -7.04 17.28
CA ILE A 168 -17.07 -6.66 18.52
C ILE A 168 -16.48 -7.39 19.72
N THR A 169 -16.41 -8.72 19.64
CA THR A 169 -15.96 -9.57 20.76
C THR A 169 -14.45 -9.78 20.78
N HIS A 170 -13.76 -9.47 19.68
CA HIS A 170 -12.33 -9.73 19.46
C HIS A 170 -11.93 -11.21 19.48
N SER A 171 -12.91 -12.13 19.49
CA SER A 171 -12.67 -13.56 19.39
C SER A 171 -12.20 -13.96 18.00
N ASP A 172 -11.51 -15.09 17.89
CA ASP A 172 -11.08 -15.63 16.61
C ASP A 172 -12.28 -16.12 15.81
N VAL A 173 -12.28 -15.82 14.51
CA VAL A 173 -13.25 -16.27 13.53
C VAL A 173 -12.50 -16.89 12.37
N LEU A 174 -12.74 -18.16 12.08
CA LEU A 174 -12.13 -18.84 10.94
C LEU A 174 -12.75 -18.36 9.63
N LEU A 175 -11.92 -18.17 8.60
CA LEU A 175 -12.34 -17.67 7.31
C LEU A 175 -12.22 -18.76 6.24
N THR A 176 -13.24 -18.92 5.41
CA THR A 176 -13.20 -19.86 4.28
C THR A 176 -14.16 -19.45 3.16
N ARG A 177 -13.85 -19.82 1.92
CA ARG A 177 -14.77 -19.81 0.78
C ARG A 177 -15.31 -21.21 0.43
N HIS A 178 -14.87 -22.24 1.15
CA HIS A 178 -15.20 -23.64 0.88
C HIS A 178 -16.36 -24.11 1.76
N LYS A 179 -17.50 -24.40 1.12
CA LYS A 179 -18.74 -24.83 1.82
C LYS A 179 -18.56 -26.10 2.65
N ASP A 180 -17.75 -27.04 2.19
CA ASP A 180 -17.53 -28.31 2.93
C ASP A 180 -16.70 -28.08 4.19
N GLN A 181 -15.71 -27.21 4.15
CA GLN A 181 -14.95 -26.80 5.33
C GLN A 181 -15.84 -26.07 6.35
N ALA A 182 -16.70 -25.18 5.87
CA ALA A 182 -17.67 -24.49 6.74
C ALA A 182 -18.61 -25.47 7.44
N LYS A 183 -19.11 -26.50 6.73
CA LYS A 183 -19.96 -27.56 7.34
C LYS A 183 -19.19 -28.36 8.41
N MET A 184 -17.93 -28.71 8.13
CA MET A 184 -17.07 -29.39 9.11
C MET A 184 -16.88 -28.54 10.37
N TRP A 185 -16.54 -27.26 10.22
CA TRP A 185 -16.38 -26.35 11.36
C TRP A 185 -17.69 -26.13 12.14
N GLN A 186 -18.83 -26.11 11.46
CA GLN A 186 -20.13 -26.03 12.09
C GLN A 186 -20.40 -27.27 12.99
N GLN A 187 -20.06 -28.46 12.50
CA GLN A 187 -20.19 -29.71 13.29
C GLN A 187 -19.23 -29.72 14.48
N GLU A 188 -18.08 -29.11 14.37
CA GLU A 188 -17.09 -28.98 15.44
C GLU A 188 -17.41 -27.84 16.43
N GLY A 189 -18.46 -27.05 16.19
CA GLY A 189 -18.85 -25.90 17.04
C GLY A 189 -17.88 -24.72 16.97
N LYS A 190 -17.09 -24.60 15.89
CA LYS A 190 -16.15 -23.51 15.68
C LYS A 190 -16.87 -22.26 15.18
N SER A 191 -16.38 -21.09 15.59
CA SER A 191 -16.80 -19.81 15.00
C SER A 191 -16.13 -19.62 13.63
N PHE A 192 -16.92 -19.38 12.59
CA PHE A 192 -16.39 -19.17 11.23
C PHE A 192 -17.25 -18.20 10.43
N LEU A 193 -16.68 -17.67 9.36
CA LEU A 193 -17.34 -16.91 8.33
C LEU A 193 -17.10 -17.59 6.97
N LEU A 194 -18.20 -18.01 6.33
CA LEU A 194 -18.18 -18.49 4.96
C LEU A 194 -18.36 -17.32 4.00
N ILE A 195 -17.39 -17.12 3.11
CA ILE A 195 -17.40 -16.10 2.07
C ILE A 195 -17.79 -16.76 0.75
N ASP A 196 -19.09 -16.94 0.54
CA ASP A 196 -19.65 -17.53 -0.68
C ASP A 196 -20.27 -16.50 -1.62
N ASN A 197 -20.37 -15.25 -1.20
CA ASN A 197 -20.76 -14.10 -2.03
C ASN A 197 -19.80 -12.91 -1.81
N PRO A 198 -18.62 -12.92 -2.45
CA PRO A 198 -17.60 -11.89 -2.23
C PRO A 198 -18.06 -10.47 -2.59
N LYS A 199 -19.01 -10.30 -3.51
CA LYS A 199 -19.55 -8.97 -3.86
C LYS A 199 -20.19 -8.24 -2.67
N THR A 200 -20.67 -8.96 -1.66
CA THR A 200 -21.34 -8.39 -0.48
C THR A 200 -20.63 -8.66 0.84
N GLN A 201 -19.60 -9.50 0.87
CA GLN A 201 -18.98 -10.02 2.08
C GLN A 201 -17.52 -9.58 2.30
N SER A 202 -17.11 -8.47 1.68
CA SER A 202 -15.76 -7.95 1.91
C SER A 202 -15.55 -7.60 3.40
N LEU A 203 -14.38 -8.00 3.92
CA LEU A 203 -14.07 -7.89 5.34
C LEU A 203 -13.72 -6.45 5.74
N PRO A 204 -14.33 -5.90 6.81
CA PRO A 204 -13.86 -4.66 7.41
C PRO A 204 -12.45 -4.85 7.97
N THR A 205 -11.69 -3.77 8.08
CA THR A 205 -10.25 -3.80 8.43
C THR A 205 -9.98 -4.59 9.71
N ALA A 206 -10.80 -4.42 10.75
CA ALA A 206 -10.61 -5.09 12.03
C ALA A 206 -10.89 -6.61 12.02
N GLN A 207 -11.51 -7.12 10.96
CA GLN A 207 -11.89 -8.53 10.83
C GLN A 207 -10.89 -9.34 9.99
N ARG A 208 -10.03 -8.67 9.22
CA ARG A 208 -9.05 -9.33 8.35
C ARG A 208 -8.06 -10.14 9.16
N SER A 209 -7.58 -11.23 8.58
CA SER A 209 -6.58 -12.11 9.21
C SER A 209 -5.16 -11.58 9.07
N ALA A 210 -4.75 -11.26 7.87
CA ALA A 210 -3.41 -10.78 7.53
C ALA A 210 -3.39 -9.26 7.28
N PHE A 211 -4.43 -8.77 6.62
CA PHE A 211 -4.48 -7.45 6.04
C PHE A 211 -3.25 -7.20 5.16
N ILE A 212 -3.24 -7.88 4.01
CA ILE A 212 -2.20 -7.68 2.99
C ILE A 212 -2.42 -6.31 2.35
N ASN A 213 -1.56 -5.36 2.66
CA ASN A 213 -1.71 -4.00 2.16
C ASN A 213 -0.62 -3.54 1.21
N SER A 214 0.33 -4.40 0.88
CA SER A 214 1.20 -4.21 -0.28
C SER A 214 1.64 -5.54 -0.86
N VAL A 215 1.92 -5.54 -2.15
CA VAL A 215 2.53 -6.63 -2.88
C VAL A 215 3.48 -6.04 -3.92
N ALA A 216 4.62 -6.71 -4.11
CA ALA A 216 5.60 -6.39 -5.16
C ALA A 216 6.30 -7.67 -5.62
N TYR A 217 6.82 -7.68 -6.83
CA TYR A 217 7.69 -8.75 -7.28
C TYR A 217 9.05 -8.67 -6.58
N HIS A 218 9.66 -9.83 -6.37
CA HIS A 218 11.07 -9.92 -6.02
C HIS A 218 11.91 -9.65 -7.27
N MET A 219 12.96 -8.83 -7.16
CA MET A 219 13.69 -8.36 -8.35
C MET A 219 14.52 -9.45 -9.05
N ASP A 220 14.94 -10.49 -8.32
CA ASP A 220 15.83 -11.54 -8.85
C ASP A 220 15.12 -12.85 -9.20
N ASN A 221 13.83 -13.00 -8.87
CA ASN A 221 13.12 -14.26 -9.04
C ASN A 221 11.62 -14.05 -9.29
N GLU A 222 11.15 -14.35 -10.49
CA GLU A 222 9.75 -14.18 -10.89
C GLU A 222 8.75 -15.01 -10.08
N ASN A 223 9.21 -16.07 -9.39
CA ASN A 223 8.35 -16.92 -8.57
C ASN A 223 8.23 -16.43 -7.12
N LEU A 224 9.01 -15.42 -6.74
CA LEU A 224 8.96 -14.83 -5.41
C LEU A 224 8.27 -13.48 -5.46
N ILE A 225 7.43 -13.23 -4.47
CA ILE A 225 6.79 -11.94 -4.26
C ILE A 225 6.99 -11.49 -2.81
N LEU A 226 6.96 -10.19 -2.61
CA LEU A 226 7.04 -9.54 -1.31
C LEU A 226 5.67 -8.96 -0.96
N ALA A 227 5.22 -9.16 0.27
CA ALA A 227 3.94 -8.64 0.74
C ALA A 227 4.04 -8.14 2.19
N THR A 228 3.42 -7.01 2.49
CA THR A 228 3.30 -6.55 3.88
C THR A 228 2.01 -7.06 4.51
N PHE A 229 2.15 -7.67 5.68
CA PHE A 229 1.09 -8.19 6.52
C PHE A 229 0.89 -7.23 7.68
N PHE A 230 -0.08 -6.34 7.54
CA PHE A 230 -0.33 -5.20 8.42
C PHE A 230 -0.57 -5.62 9.87
N HIS A 231 -1.44 -6.63 10.11
CA HIS A 231 -1.75 -7.10 11.45
C HIS A 231 -0.61 -7.90 12.09
N ALA A 232 0.16 -8.62 11.27
CA ALA A 232 1.31 -9.38 11.75
C ALA A 232 2.55 -8.51 11.98
N GLY A 233 2.57 -7.28 11.48
CA GLY A 233 3.72 -6.38 11.59
C GLY A 233 4.95 -6.87 10.82
N LYS A 234 4.74 -7.50 9.66
CA LYS A 234 5.81 -8.18 8.91
C LYS A 234 5.77 -7.86 7.43
N MET A 235 6.94 -7.92 6.81
CA MET A 235 7.08 -8.11 5.37
C MET A 235 7.46 -9.57 5.12
N MET A 236 6.68 -10.23 4.28
CA MET A 236 6.83 -11.63 3.95
C MET A 236 7.25 -11.79 2.50
N GLN A 237 8.00 -12.85 2.23
CA GLN A 237 8.25 -13.38 0.91
C GLN A 237 7.37 -14.62 0.69
N ILE A 238 6.62 -14.65 -0.39
CA ILE A 238 5.75 -15.77 -0.78
C ILE A 238 6.31 -16.39 -2.05
N ASN A 239 6.43 -17.71 -2.07
CA ASN A 239 6.83 -18.46 -3.27
C ASN A 239 5.58 -18.93 -4.02
N LYS A 240 5.39 -18.47 -5.27
CA LYS A 240 4.23 -18.81 -6.09
C LYS A 240 4.14 -20.30 -6.49
N LYS A 241 5.24 -21.06 -6.41
CA LYS A 241 5.26 -22.48 -6.81
C LYS A 241 4.66 -23.42 -5.76
N ASP A 242 4.89 -23.12 -4.49
CA ASP A 242 4.53 -24.01 -3.38
C ASP A 242 3.78 -23.30 -2.25
N ASN A 243 3.49 -22.00 -2.43
CA ASN A 243 2.84 -21.14 -1.46
C ASN A 243 3.59 -21.00 -0.11
N SER A 244 4.86 -21.39 -0.06
CA SER A 244 5.66 -21.21 1.15
C SER A 244 5.87 -19.73 1.46
N VAL A 245 5.88 -19.39 2.75
CA VAL A 245 5.97 -18.02 3.25
C VAL A 245 7.16 -17.89 4.19
N LEU A 246 8.05 -16.91 3.92
CA LEU A 246 9.19 -16.59 4.76
C LEU A 246 9.11 -15.15 5.27
N THR A 247 9.53 -14.91 6.50
CA THR A 247 9.64 -13.54 7.04
C THR A 247 10.91 -12.88 6.52
N VAL A 248 10.78 -11.69 5.92
CA VAL A 248 11.89 -10.84 5.46
C VAL A 248 12.20 -9.74 6.47
N ILE A 249 11.16 -9.01 6.92
CA ILE A 249 11.26 -7.98 7.95
C ILE A 249 10.18 -8.26 9.00
N GLU A 250 10.50 -8.10 10.26
CA GLU A 250 9.56 -8.27 11.35
C GLU A 250 9.57 -7.10 12.33
N SER A 251 8.71 -7.16 13.36
CA SER A 251 8.64 -6.14 14.42
C SER A 251 8.33 -4.75 13.90
N MET A 252 7.52 -4.65 12.85
CA MET A 252 6.95 -3.40 12.36
C MET A 252 5.56 -3.15 12.96
N GLN A 253 5.14 -1.90 12.98
CA GLN A 253 3.80 -1.50 13.41
C GLN A 253 2.98 -1.04 12.20
N HIS A 254 2.05 -1.90 11.75
CA HIS A 254 1.17 -1.63 10.63
C HIS A 254 1.93 -1.30 9.32
N PRO A 255 2.78 -2.21 8.80
CA PRO A 255 3.65 -1.94 7.68
C PRO A 255 2.90 -1.63 6.38
N HIS A 256 3.53 -0.80 5.53
CA HIS A 256 3.11 -0.46 4.17
C HIS A 256 4.29 -0.59 3.20
N GLY A 257 3.98 -0.68 1.91
CA GLY A 257 4.91 -0.45 0.81
C GLY A 257 6.12 -1.39 0.75
N GLY A 258 5.97 -2.64 1.19
CA GLY A 258 7.07 -3.60 1.12
C GLY A 258 7.45 -3.93 -0.32
N LYS A 259 8.69 -3.62 -0.70
CA LYS A 259 9.25 -3.86 -2.03
C LYS A 259 10.76 -4.03 -2.00
N GLN A 260 11.31 -4.47 -3.12
CA GLN A 260 12.75 -4.51 -3.37
C GLN A 260 13.11 -3.58 -4.52
N SER A 261 14.22 -2.90 -4.40
CA SER A 261 14.89 -2.16 -5.48
C SER A 261 16.33 -2.62 -5.50
N ASP A 262 16.78 -3.18 -6.61
CA ASP A 262 18.05 -3.88 -6.70
C ASP A 262 18.22 -4.91 -5.55
N THR A 263 19.24 -4.74 -4.72
CA THR A 263 19.54 -5.60 -3.56
C THR A 263 18.97 -5.05 -2.24
N ILE A 264 18.20 -3.96 -2.28
CA ILE A 264 17.66 -3.28 -1.10
C ILE A 264 16.19 -3.64 -0.93
N SER A 265 15.85 -4.27 0.20
CA SER A 265 14.45 -4.41 0.63
C SER A 265 14.04 -3.21 1.46
N LEU A 266 12.86 -2.65 1.15
CA LEU A 266 12.32 -1.45 1.78
C LEU A 266 10.90 -1.70 2.26
N ALA A 267 10.56 -1.28 3.48
CA ALA A 267 9.19 -1.22 3.98
C ALA A 267 9.04 -0.05 4.95
N THR A 268 7.80 0.43 5.10
CA THR A 268 7.47 1.50 6.05
C THR A 268 6.71 0.92 7.23
N SER A 269 7.17 1.14 8.44
CA SER A 269 6.48 0.83 9.69
C SER A 269 5.68 2.05 10.11
N THR A 270 4.41 2.09 9.72
CA THR A 270 3.56 3.29 9.73
C THR A 270 3.45 3.92 11.12
N ASN A 271 3.06 3.13 12.11
CA ASN A 271 2.72 3.67 13.43
C ASN A 271 3.92 3.89 14.35
N SER A 272 5.04 3.22 14.08
CA SER A 272 6.30 3.48 14.78
C SER A 272 7.10 4.61 14.15
N GLY A 273 6.72 5.09 12.96
CA GLY A 273 7.44 6.14 12.25
C GLY A 273 8.80 5.70 11.74
N GLU A 274 8.92 4.44 11.33
CA GLU A 274 10.20 3.89 10.86
C GLU A 274 10.13 3.56 9.37
N ILE A 275 11.18 3.92 8.65
CA ILE A 275 11.50 3.40 7.32
C ILE A 275 12.54 2.31 7.52
N VAL A 276 12.23 1.09 7.10
CA VAL A 276 13.08 -0.10 7.32
C VAL A 276 13.72 -0.51 6.01
N LEU A 277 15.04 -0.58 6.00
CA LEU A 277 15.85 -1.06 4.88
C LEU A 277 16.61 -2.30 5.29
N ILE A 278 16.71 -3.27 4.36
CA ILE A 278 17.74 -4.31 4.40
C ILE A 278 18.67 -4.07 3.21
N LYS A 279 19.95 -3.81 3.51
CA LYS A 279 21.04 -3.66 2.53
C LYS A 279 22.21 -4.50 2.99
N ASP A 280 22.80 -5.32 2.11
CA ASP A 280 23.94 -6.19 2.42
C ASP A 280 23.72 -7.04 3.69
N SER A 281 22.52 -7.61 3.83
CA SER A 281 22.08 -8.40 5.00
C SER A 281 22.08 -7.63 6.34
N VAL A 282 22.19 -6.31 6.32
CA VAL A 282 22.07 -5.44 7.49
C VAL A 282 20.74 -4.71 7.47
N GLU A 283 19.99 -4.81 8.57
CA GLU A 283 18.75 -4.06 8.76
C GLU A 283 19.05 -2.67 9.34
N TYR A 284 18.54 -1.65 8.69
CA TYR A 284 18.57 -0.25 9.10
C TYR A 284 17.15 0.23 9.35
N ARG A 285 16.89 0.90 10.48
CA ARG A 285 15.61 1.53 10.83
C ARG A 285 15.82 3.03 11.01
N TYR A 286 15.28 3.81 10.09
CA TYR A 286 15.29 5.27 10.11
C TYR A 286 14.00 5.74 10.75
N TYR A 287 14.07 6.31 11.96
CA TYR A 287 12.88 6.77 12.67
C TYR A 287 12.72 8.29 12.60
N THR A 288 11.47 8.73 12.62
CA THR A 288 11.06 10.11 12.32
C THR A 288 10.39 10.80 13.51
N ASN A 289 10.29 10.13 14.65
CA ASN A 289 9.50 10.58 15.81
C ASN A 289 9.91 11.96 16.33
N GLU A 290 11.19 12.30 16.25
CA GLU A 290 11.76 13.56 16.71
C GLU A 290 11.78 14.67 15.64
N LEU A 291 11.27 14.40 14.42
CA LEU A 291 11.13 15.44 13.42
C LEU A 291 10.05 16.45 13.82
N GLU A 292 10.34 17.72 13.60
CA GLU A 292 9.41 18.82 13.85
C GLU A 292 8.20 18.82 12.89
N GLY A 293 7.16 19.60 13.22
CA GLY A 293 6.01 19.85 12.34
C GLY A 293 4.85 18.86 12.49
N LYS A 294 4.94 17.88 13.39
CA LYS A 294 3.81 17.00 13.70
C LYS A 294 2.78 17.74 14.56
N PRO A 295 1.48 17.75 14.19
CA PRO A 295 0.43 18.32 15.02
C PRO A 295 0.36 17.68 16.41
N SER A 296 0.25 18.50 17.46
CA SER A 296 0.31 18.03 18.86
C SER A 296 -0.85 17.10 19.24
N GLU A 297 -2.02 17.26 18.63
CA GLU A 297 -3.20 16.41 18.83
C GLU A 297 -3.01 14.96 18.38
N LEU A 298 -2.00 14.68 17.54
CA LEU A 298 -1.65 13.33 17.11
C LEU A 298 -0.80 12.58 18.17
N GLY A 299 -0.26 13.29 19.16
CA GLY A 299 0.51 12.72 20.26
C GLY A 299 1.74 11.95 19.77
N GLU A 300 2.04 10.81 20.39
CA GLU A 300 3.19 9.97 20.03
C GLU A 300 3.03 9.18 18.73
N MET A 301 1.82 9.20 18.16
CA MET A 301 1.51 8.40 16.99
C MET A 301 2.23 8.94 15.75
N GLU A 302 2.90 8.05 15.03
CA GLU A 302 3.38 8.34 13.67
C GLU A 302 2.40 7.79 12.62
N TRP A 303 2.47 8.35 11.41
CA TRP A 303 1.64 7.91 10.30
C TRP A 303 2.37 8.13 8.98
N LEU A 304 3.33 7.27 8.74
CA LEU A 304 3.99 7.18 7.45
C LEU A 304 3.18 6.26 6.52
N GLN A 305 3.16 6.59 5.24
CA GLN A 305 2.63 5.73 4.19
C GLN A 305 3.78 5.09 3.40
N ASN A 306 3.62 4.87 2.11
CA ASN A 306 4.63 4.23 1.30
C ASN A 306 5.90 5.07 1.17
N SER A 307 7.02 4.37 1.01
CA SER A 307 8.33 4.92 0.70
C SER A 307 8.83 4.38 -0.64
N ILE A 308 9.59 5.19 -1.36
CA ILE A 308 10.32 4.78 -2.57
C ILE A 308 11.80 5.12 -2.43
N LEU A 309 12.64 4.28 -3.00
CA LEU A 309 14.05 4.56 -3.21
C LEU A 309 14.23 5.18 -4.59
N VAL A 310 14.89 6.32 -4.66
CA VAL A 310 15.22 7.04 -5.89
C VAL A 310 16.70 7.31 -5.86
N ASP A 311 17.46 6.71 -6.77
CA ASP A 311 18.93 6.78 -6.77
C ASP A 311 19.54 6.46 -5.37
N ASP A 312 20.07 7.48 -4.69
CA ASP A 312 20.72 7.36 -3.37
C ASP A 312 19.91 8.00 -2.22
N PHE A 313 18.63 8.30 -2.45
CA PHE A 313 17.75 8.87 -1.42
C PHE A 313 16.37 8.21 -1.37
N ILE A 314 15.68 8.41 -0.28
CA ILE A 314 14.38 7.84 -0.02
C ILE A 314 13.35 8.98 0.06
N ILE A 315 12.21 8.79 -0.60
CA ILE A 315 11.04 9.65 -0.44
C ILE A 315 9.98 8.87 0.32
N THR A 316 9.45 9.45 1.38
CA THR A 316 8.40 8.85 2.23
C THR A 316 7.24 9.82 2.35
N ILE A 317 6.01 9.31 2.26
CA ILE A 317 4.79 10.08 2.52
C ILE A 317 4.59 10.17 4.04
N ASP A 318 4.73 11.37 4.61
CA ASP A 318 4.46 11.63 6.02
C ASP A 318 3.08 12.30 6.18
N SER A 319 2.07 11.47 6.47
CA SER A 319 0.69 11.93 6.64
C SER A 319 0.47 12.74 7.93
N ASN A 320 1.37 12.64 8.91
CA ASN A 320 1.29 13.46 10.11
C ASN A 320 1.72 14.90 9.83
N ARG A 321 2.88 15.05 9.18
CA ARG A 321 3.44 16.37 8.84
C ARG A 321 2.90 16.93 7.53
N THR A 322 2.03 16.14 6.83
CA THR A 322 1.49 16.49 5.51
C THR A 322 2.61 16.90 4.56
N SER A 323 3.66 16.08 4.52
CA SER A 323 4.90 16.40 3.79
C SER A 323 5.48 15.14 3.15
N PHE A 324 6.22 15.34 2.07
CA PHE A 324 7.19 14.36 1.63
C PHE A 324 8.45 14.52 2.48
N LEU A 325 8.81 13.47 3.22
CA LEU A 325 10.13 13.35 3.83
C LEU A 325 11.09 12.78 2.80
N ILE A 326 12.12 13.52 2.44
CA ILE A 326 13.18 13.10 1.53
C ILE A 326 14.46 13.02 2.35
N PHE A 327 15.17 11.90 2.31
CA PHE A 327 16.44 11.78 3.03
C PHE A 327 17.43 10.88 2.33
N SER A 328 18.72 11.21 2.42
CA SER A 328 19.83 10.38 1.95
C SER A 328 20.56 9.79 3.14
N PRO A 329 20.46 8.46 3.33
CA PRO A 329 21.15 7.76 4.40
C PRO A 329 22.67 7.97 4.40
N ASP A 330 23.26 7.88 3.22
CA ASP A 330 24.73 7.93 3.06
C ASP A 330 25.29 9.35 3.24
N LYS A 331 24.50 10.39 2.92
CA LYS A 331 24.90 11.79 3.07
C LYS A 331 24.52 12.37 4.44
N GLY A 332 23.64 11.72 5.19
CA GLY A 332 23.10 12.26 6.45
C GLY A 332 22.31 13.57 6.25
N LEU A 333 21.60 13.69 5.13
CA LEU A 333 20.81 14.87 4.76
C LEU A 333 19.34 14.52 4.70
N TYR A 334 18.46 15.48 5.06
CA TYR A 334 17.03 15.35 4.88
C TYR A 334 16.36 16.66 4.47
N ASP A 335 15.15 16.54 3.93
CA ASP A 335 14.26 17.65 3.62
C ASP A 335 12.81 17.26 3.89
N LEU A 336 11.96 18.27 4.14
CA LEU A 336 10.51 18.12 4.32
C LEU A 336 9.81 19.09 3.36
N ILE A 337 9.10 18.56 2.38
CA ILE A 337 8.34 19.35 1.39
C ILE A 337 6.85 19.21 1.70
N PRO A 338 6.17 20.27 2.16
CA PRO A 338 4.74 20.22 2.39
C PRO A 338 3.95 19.94 1.09
N TYR A 339 2.90 19.13 1.21
CA TYR A 339 1.90 18.95 0.16
C TYR A 339 0.52 19.46 0.62
N ASN A 340 -0.49 19.40 -0.24
CA ASN A 340 -1.83 19.86 0.07
C ASN A 340 -2.39 19.15 1.31
N MET A 341 -2.79 19.94 2.31
CA MET A 341 -3.21 19.47 3.66
C MET A 341 -4.50 18.62 3.65
N ASP A 342 -5.26 18.66 2.56
CA ASP A 342 -6.48 17.86 2.40
C ASP A 342 -6.21 16.50 1.76
N TRP A 343 -5.00 16.25 1.25
CA TRP A 343 -4.68 15.01 0.55
C TRP A 343 -4.30 13.88 1.49
N ALA A 344 -5.10 12.83 1.49
CA ALA A 344 -4.73 11.55 2.10
C ALA A 344 -3.99 10.70 1.07
N ILE A 345 -2.70 11.00 0.83
CA ILE A 345 -1.88 10.26 -0.13
C ILE A 345 -1.66 8.85 0.39
N GLN A 346 -1.77 7.84 -0.49
CA GLN A 346 -1.60 6.44 -0.12
C GLN A 346 -0.36 5.82 -0.73
N ASP A 347 -0.11 6.07 -2.02
CA ASP A 347 1.00 5.47 -2.76
C ASP A 347 1.60 6.47 -3.74
N MET A 348 2.83 6.19 -4.18
CA MET A 348 3.56 7.02 -5.14
C MET A 348 4.53 6.19 -5.97
N VAL A 349 4.77 6.67 -7.19
CA VAL A 349 5.77 6.12 -8.12
C VAL A 349 6.42 7.26 -8.90
N CYS A 350 7.68 7.08 -9.28
CA CYS A 350 8.34 8.00 -10.21
C CYS A 350 7.79 7.79 -11.63
N GLY A 351 7.43 8.87 -12.30
CA GLY A 351 6.97 8.81 -13.69
C GLY A 351 6.28 10.07 -14.15
N THR A 352 6.14 10.16 -15.48
CA THR A 352 5.45 11.25 -16.17
C THR A 352 4.54 10.66 -17.23
N LEU A 353 3.28 11.07 -17.28
CA LEU A 353 2.33 10.64 -18.31
C LEU A 353 2.44 11.49 -19.56
N THR A 354 2.26 10.86 -20.72
CA THR A 354 2.04 11.58 -21.97
C THR A 354 0.68 12.30 -21.94
N GLN A 355 0.47 13.24 -22.86
CA GLN A 355 -0.82 13.94 -22.93
C GLN A 355 -1.96 12.99 -23.27
N GLU A 356 -1.72 12.00 -24.12
CA GLU A 356 -2.67 10.96 -24.47
C GLU A 356 -3.07 10.12 -23.24
N GLN A 357 -2.10 9.70 -22.44
CA GLN A 357 -2.36 8.96 -21.21
C GLN A 357 -3.15 9.78 -20.18
N LYS A 358 -2.88 11.09 -20.08
CA LYS A 358 -3.67 11.98 -19.21
C LYS A 358 -5.14 12.02 -19.65
N VAL A 359 -5.41 12.12 -20.97
CA VAL A 359 -6.78 12.09 -21.52
C VAL A 359 -7.46 10.75 -21.20
N LEU A 360 -6.79 9.64 -21.47
CA LEU A 360 -7.32 8.30 -21.15
C LEU A 360 -7.64 8.15 -19.66
N LEU A 361 -6.79 8.66 -18.78
CA LEU A 361 -7.02 8.60 -17.34
C LEU A 361 -8.20 9.49 -16.91
N GLN A 362 -8.39 10.63 -17.53
CA GLN A 362 -9.58 11.48 -17.29
C GLN A 362 -10.89 10.80 -17.72
N GLU A 363 -10.89 10.07 -18.83
CA GLU A 363 -12.06 9.32 -19.28
C GLU A 363 -12.45 8.22 -18.29
N THR A 364 -11.49 7.57 -17.62
CA THR A 364 -11.80 6.58 -16.56
C THR A 364 -12.54 7.19 -15.38
N SER A 365 -12.30 8.47 -15.07
CA SER A 365 -12.98 9.14 -13.95
C SER A 365 -14.47 9.39 -14.24
N LEU A 366 -14.85 9.65 -15.47
CA LEU A 366 -16.24 9.91 -15.88
C LEU A 366 -17.09 8.63 -15.93
N SER A 367 -16.48 7.46 -16.17
CA SER A 367 -17.15 6.16 -16.23
C SER A 367 -17.49 5.56 -14.86
N ASN A 368 -17.00 6.15 -13.76
CA ASN A 368 -17.17 5.66 -12.39
C ASN A 368 -18.12 6.52 -11.53
N GLY A 369 -18.84 7.46 -12.15
CA GLY A 369 -19.83 8.34 -11.49
C GLY A 369 -21.16 7.66 -11.19
#